data_d741803c516492edb69bcc5932b9fe16
#
_entry.id   d741803c516492edb69bcc5932b9fe16
#
_cell.length_a   1.000
_cell.length_b   1.000
_cell.length_c   1.000
_cell.angle_alpha   90.00
_cell.angle_beta   90.00
_cell.angle_gamma   90.00
#
_symmetry.space_group_name_H-M   'P 1'
#
loop_
_entity.id
_entity.type
_entity.pdbx_description
1 polymer ?
#
loop_
_entity_poly.entity_id
_entity_poly.type
_entity_poly.pdbx_seq_one_letter_code
_entity_poly.pdbx_strand_id
1 'polypeptide(L)'
;IRKKIMYNESAKDVPDEVIEYIANSFDSDVRQLEGAITRVFAYALMMNNGIVDLNTAIDALKDQLTTKSAFKNDIHRIQQIVSDYFQIKIEDLTGKKRTKNIAFPRQIAIYLCRNMTNESFPRIGSYFGGRDHSTIMHSCDKIADSLKNNDQVKDIIKELKKLLST
;
A
#
# COMPACT_ATOMS: atom_id res chain seq x y z
N ILE A 1 -8.39 -0.89 20.35
CA ILE A 1 -7.60 0.30 20.69
C ILE A 1 -7.80 0.64 22.19
N ARG A 2 -9.02 1.00 22.66
CA ARG A 2 -9.28 1.40 24.06
C ARG A 2 -8.76 0.39 25.09
N LYS A 3 -8.93 -0.94 24.91
CA LYS A 3 -8.44 -1.96 25.84
C LYS A 3 -6.92 -1.95 26.03
N LYS A 4 -6.14 -1.58 24.99
CA LYS A 4 -4.67 -1.59 25.05
C LYS A 4 -4.11 -0.28 25.60
N ILE A 5 -4.80 0.82 25.38
CA ILE A 5 -4.50 2.12 25.98
C ILE A 5 -4.65 2.03 27.50
N MET A 6 -5.64 1.31 28.02
CA MET A 6 -5.89 1.11 29.46
C MET A 6 -4.78 0.31 30.19
N TYR A 7 -3.92 -0.42 29.47
CA TYR A 7 -2.78 -1.16 30.06
C TYR A 7 -1.54 -0.30 30.29
N ASN A 8 -1.49 0.93 29.76
CA ASN A 8 -0.39 1.88 30.00
C ASN A 8 -0.87 2.91 31.05
N GLU A 9 -0.22 2.96 32.19
CA GLU A 9 -0.57 3.91 33.28
C GLU A 9 -0.51 5.39 32.83
N SER A 10 0.25 5.70 31.78
CA SER A 10 0.33 7.02 31.15
C SER A 10 -0.84 7.34 30.19
N ALA A 11 -1.78 6.43 29.98
CA ALA A 11 -2.78 6.51 28.93
C ALA A 11 -4.18 6.91 29.41
N LYS A 12 -4.29 7.36 30.67
CA LYS A 12 -5.61 7.69 31.28
C LYS A 12 -6.29 8.93 30.67
N ASP A 13 -5.54 9.76 29.92
CA ASP A 13 -6.02 11.04 29.39
C ASP A 13 -5.84 11.19 27.86
N VAL A 14 -6.02 10.10 27.10
CA VAL A 14 -6.00 10.20 25.61
C VAL A 14 -7.38 10.64 25.14
N PRO A 15 -7.49 11.80 24.49
CA PRO A 15 -8.77 12.30 23.95
C PRO A 15 -9.37 11.31 22.93
N ASP A 16 -10.69 11.19 22.90
CA ASP A 16 -11.39 10.32 21.96
C ASP A 16 -11.08 10.69 20.50
N GLU A 17 -10.87 11.95 20.19
CA GLU A 17 -10.46 12.44 18.85
C GLU A 17 -9.13 11.85 18.38
N VAL A 18 -8.17 11.61 19.28
CA VAL A 18 -6.89 10.96 18.95
C VAL A 18 -7.11 9.49 18.61
N ILE A 19 -7.98 8.82 19.38
CA ILE A 19 -8.33 7.42 19.16
C ILE A 19 -9.03 7.25 17.81
N GLU A 20 -9.96 8.13 17.47
CA GLU A 20 -10.67 8.13 16.20
C GLU A 20 -9.70 8.44 15.03
N TYR A 21 -8.82 9.41 15.19
CA TYR A 21 -7.81 9.73 14.20
C TYR A 21 -6.91 8.54 13.87
N ILE A 22 -6.38 7.86 14.90
CA ILE A 22 -5.55 6.66 14.71
C ILE A 22 -6.36 5.53 14.06
N ALA A 23 -7.60 5.30 14.53
CA ALA A 23 -8.47 4.25 13.99
C ALA A 23 -8.80 4.46 12.51
N ASN A 24 -9.08 5.71 12.11
CA ASN A 24 -9.40 6.06 10.73
C ASN A 24 -8.17 6.11 9.81
N SER A 25 -6.97 6.32 10.38
CA SER A 25 -5.73 6.43 9.60
C SER A 25 -5.13 5.08 9.19
N PHE A 26 -5.47 4.00 9.88
CA PHE A 26 -4.92 2.67 9.63
C PHE A 26 -6.04 1.66 9.36
N ASP A 27 -6.04 1.06 8.15
CA ASP A 27 -6.99 0.03 7.76
C ASP A 27 -6.80 -1.21 8.67
N SER A 28 -7.75 -1.53 9.51
CA SER A 28 -7.96 -2.75 10.34
C SER A 28 -6.78 -3.69 10.70
N ASP A 29 -5.54 -3.33 10.37
CA ASP A 29 -4.35 -4.09 10.76
C ASP A 29 -3.98 -3.75 12.20
N VAL A 30 -4.24 -4.70 13.08
CA VAL A 30 -4.00 -4.57 14.53
C VAL A 30 -2.53 -4.24 14.83
N ARG A 31 -1.57 -4.79 14.07
CA ARG A 31 -0.14 -4.54 14.27
C ARG A 31 0.23 -3.09 13.92
N GLN A 32 -0.33 -2.56 12.83
CA GLN A 32 -0.11 -1.17 12.44
C GLN A 32 -0.73 -0.20 13.47
N LEU A 33 -1.93 -0.50 13.96
CA LEU A 33 -2.58 0.27 15.01
C LEU A 33 -1.77 0.29 16.32
N GLU A 34 -1.21 -0.87 16.71
CA GLU A 34 -0.34 -0.97 17.89
C GLU A 34 0.95 -0.17 17.72
N GLY A 35 1.58 -0.27 16.56
CA GLY A 35 2.77 0.51 16.22
C GLY A 35 2.50 2.02 16.21
N ALA A 36 1.37 2.46 15.64
CA ALA A 36 0.96 3.85 15.64
C ALA A 36 0.73 4.41 17.05
N ILE A 37 0.03 3.67 17.90
CA ILE A 37 -0.20 4.06 19.30
C ILE A 37 1.15 4.22 20.04
N THR A 38 2.03 3.23 19.93
CA THR A 38 3.36 3.27 20.58
C THR A 38 4.15 4.48 20.12
N ARG A 39 4.12 4.80 18.83
CA ARG A 39 4.83 5.95 18.25
C ARG A 39 4.26 7.28 18.75
N VAL A 40 2.95 7.43 18.83
CA VAL A 40 2.29 8.64 19.35
C VAL A 40 2.70 8.89 20.79
N PHE A 41 2.71 7.86 21.65
CA PHE A 41 3.15 7.99 23.03
C PHE A 41 4.63 8.35 23.15
N ALA A 42 5.50 7.67 22.36
CA ALA A 42 6.93 7.99 22.35
C ALA A 42 7.19 9.43 21.91
N TYR A 43 6.49 9.88 20.86
CA TYR A 43 6.61 11.26 20.36
C TYR A 43 6.10 12.29 21.39
N ALA A 44 4.97 12.01 22.05
CA ALA A 44 4.42 12.86 23.10
C ALA A 44 5.42 13.02 24.27
N LEU A 45 6.04 11.93 24.71
CA LEU A 45 7.07 11.97 25.75
C LEU A 45 8.29 12.82 25.38
N MET A 46 8.72 12.76 24.12
CA MET A 46 9.90 13.47 23.66
C MET A 46 9.64 14.94 23.35
N MET A 47 8.47 15.28 22.80
CA MET A 47 8.21 16.58 22.21
C MET A 47 7.12 17.39 22.92
N ASN A 48 6.26 16.77 23.72
CA ASN A 48 5.10 17.42 24.34
C ASN A 48 4.91 17.08 25.82
N ASN A 49 6.00 16.85 26.56
CA ASN A 49 5.98 16.53 28.00
C ASN A 49 5.03 15.38 28.39
N GLY A 50 4.81 14.44 27.49
CA GLY A 50 3.91 13.31 27.71
C GLY A 50 2.42 13.58 27.43
N ILE A 51 2.07 14.79 26.99
CA ILE A 51 0.69 15.16 26.67
C ILE A 51 0.36 14.65 25.28
N VAL A 52 -0.68 13.81 25.18
CA VAL A 52 -1.19 13.27 23.91
C VAL A 52 -2.41 14.08 23.50
N ASP A 53 -2.22 14.92 22.49
CA ASP A 53 -3.30 15.66 21.82
C ASP A 53 -3.35 15.32 20.33
N LEU A 54 -4.34 15.85 19.62
CA LEU A 54 -4.52 15.57 18.19
C LEU A 54 -3.32 16.04 17.34
N ASN A 55 -2.76 17.21 17.66
CA ASN A 55 -1.61 17.74 16.93
C ASN A 55 -0.38 16.84 17.10
N THR A 56 -0.12 16.41 18.33
CA THR A 56 0.94 15.45 18.65
C THR A 56 0.76 14.13 17.88
N ALA A 57 -0.48 13.64 17.77
CA ALA A 57 -0.76 12.42 17.01
C ALA A 57 -0.56 12.62 15.50
N ILE A 58 -0.98 13.76 14.95
CA ILE A 58 -0.76 14.10 13.55
C ILE A 58 0.72 14.17 13.23
N ASP A 59 1.51 14.88 14.02
CA ASP A 59 2.95 15.03 13.80
C ASP A 59 3.70 13.70 13.97
N ALA A 60 3.37 12.92 14.99
CA ALA A 60 3.97 11.61 15.21
C ALA A 60 3.73 10.62 14.06
N LEU A 61 2.57 10.70 13.39
CA LEU A 61 2.15 9.77 12.35
C LEU A 61 2.33 10.32 10.92
N LYS A 62 2.72 11.59 10.78
CA LYS A 62 2.87 12.28 9.48
C LYS A 62 3.68 11.46 8.47
N ASP A 63 4.85 10.99 8.87
CA ASP A 63 5.72 10.20 7.98
C ASP A 63 5.10 8.87 7.56
N GLN A 64 4.42 8.18 8.50
CA GLN A 64 3.76 6.91 8.20
C GLN A 64 2.56 7.11 7.27
N LEU A 65 1.80 8.17 7.45
CA LEU A 65 0.64 8.49 6.62
C LEU A 65 1.05 9.02 5.25
N THR A 66 2.12 9.81 5.17
CA THR A 66 2.70 10.27 3.91
C THR A 66 3.22 9.08 3.10
N THR A 67 3.94 8.16 3.74
CA THR A 67 4.42 6.92 3.13
C THR A 67 3.24 6.05 2.65
N LYS A 68 2.20 5.91 3.47
CA LYS A 68 1.00 5.15 3.11
C LYS A 68 0.22 5.78 1.95
N SER A 69 0.15 7.12 1.90
CA SER A 69 -0.44 7.87 0.79
C SER A 69 0.41 7.77 -0.48
N ALA A 70 1.74 7.80 -0.35
CA ALA A 70 2.66 7.59 -1.47
C ALA A 70 2.49 6.18 -2.05
N PHE A 71 2.41 5.13 -1.22
CA PHE A 71 2.17 3.76 -1.71
C PHE A 71 0.80 3.58 -2.39
N LYS A 72 -0.26 4.24 -1.91
CA LYS A 72 -1.55 4.27 -2.62
C LYS A 72 -1.42 4.92 -4.00
N ASN A 73 -0.70 6.03 -4.07
CA ASN A 73 -0.43 6.72 -5.34
C ASN A 73 0.44 5.87 -6.27
N ASP A 74 1.37 5.07 -5.72
CA ASP A 74 2.24 4.21 -6.52
C ASP A 74 1.49 3.10 -7.27
N ILE A 75 0.50 2.45 -6.68
CA ILE A 75 -0.31 1.44 -7.41
C ILE A 75 -1.11 2.09 -8.54
N HIS A 76 -1.76 3.21 -8.30
CA HIS A 76 -2.49 3.93 -9.34
C HIS A 76 -1.56 4.46 -10.43
N ARG A 77 -0.39 4.96 -10.05
CA ARG A 77 0.64 5.38 -11.00
C ARG A 77 1.14 4.21 -11.84
N ILE A 78 1.37 3.04 -11.23
CA ILE A 78 1.75 1.83 -11.95
C ILE A 78 0.64 1.42 -12.94
N GLN A 79 -0.62 1.42 -12.50
CA GLN A 79 -1.75 1.13 -13.37
C GLN A 79 -1.83 2.10 -14.56
N GLN A 80 -1.66 3.41 -14.31
CA GLN A 80 -1.68 4.44 -15.35
C GLN A 80 -0.55 4.22 -16.36
N ILE A 81 0.69 4.10 -15.91
CA ILE A 81 1.87 3.94 -16.78
C ILE A 81 1.78 2.65 -17.61
N VAL A 82 1.32 1.54 -17.01
CA VAL A 82 1.13 0.28 -17.73
C VAL A 82 -0.03 0.40 -18.75
N SER A 83 -1.11 1.06 -18.37
CA SER A 83 -2.26 1.33 -19.25
C SER A 83 -1.82 2.13 -20.49
N ASP A 84 -1.07 3.22 -20.29
CA ASP A 84 -0.55 4.08 -21.35
C ASP A 84 0.45 3.33 -22.24
N TYR A 85 1.36 2.58 -21.65
CA TYR A 85 2.37 1.80 -22.36
C TYR A 85 1.75 0.76 -23.32
N PHE A 86 0.73 0.05 -22.86
CA PHE A 86 0.03 -0.97 -23.67
C PHE A 86 -1.16 -0.42 -24.43
N GLN A 87 -1.44 0.88 -24.35
CA GLN A 87 -2.59 1.55 -25.00
C GLN A 87 -3.94 0.88 -24.69
N ILE A 88 -4.13 0.52 -23.43
CA ILE A 88 -5.38 -0.05 -22.91
C ILE A 88 -5.98 0.87 -21.84
N LYS A 89 -7.27 0.71 -21.54
CA LYS A 89 -7.91 1.49 -20.49
C LYS A 89 -7.59 0.92 -19.10
N ILE A 90 -7.54 1.78 -18.08
CA ILE A 90 -7.35 1.35 -16.68
C ILE A 90 -8.46 0.38 -16.26
N GLU A 91 -9.70 0.62 -16.70
CA GLU A 91 -10.85 -0.24 -16.41
C GLU A 91 -10.65 -1.66 -16.96
N ASP A 92 -9.88 -1.83 -18.03
CA ASP A 92 -9.53 -3.14 -18.56
C ASP A 92 -8.55 -3.89 -17.66
N LEU A 93 -7.63 -3.17 -16.98
CA LEU A 93 -6.73 -3.77 -15.97
C LEU A 93 -7.51 -4.30 -14.77
N THR A 94 -8.51 -3.56 -14.30
CA THR A 94 -9.33 -3.92 -13.14
C THR A 94 -10.51 -4.82 -13.50
N GLY A 95 -10.92 -4.81 -14.75
CA GLY A 95 -12.09 -5.53 -15.26
C GLY A 95 -11.92 -7.06 -15.32
N LYS A 96 -13.03 -7.75 -15.65
CA LYS A 96 -13.11 -9.22 -15.72
C LYS A 96 -12.58 -9.81 -17.04
N LYS A 97 -12.29 -8.99 -18.05
CA LYS A 97 -11.81 -9.45 -19.37
C LYS A 97 -10.52 -10.27 -19.22
N ARG A 98 -10.43 -11.39 -19.98
CA ARG A 98 -9.30 -12.34 -19.93
C ARG A 98 -8.59 -12.50 -21.28
N THR A 99 -8.86 -11.63 -22.24
CA THR A 99 -8.18 -11.63 -23.54
C THR A 99 -6.68 -11.39 -23.35
N LYS A 100 -5.85 -12.01 -24.18
CA LYS A 100 -4.38 -11.99 -24.02
C LYS A 100 -3.79 -10.56 -23.99
N ASN A 101 -4.36 -9.66 -24.80
CA ASN A 101 -3.98 -8.25 -24.88
C ASN A 101 -4.31 -7.43 -23.61
N ILE A 102 -5.14 -7.96 -22.70
CA ILE A 102 -5.47 -7.35 -21.41
C ILE A 102 -4.87 -8.14 -20.24
N ALA A 103 -4.86 -9.47 -20.35
CA ALA A 103 -4.36 -10.33 -19.28
C ALA A 103 -2.84 -10.15 -19.05
N PHE A 104 -2.07 -10.02 -20.11
CA PHE A 104 -0.62 -9.86 -20.02
C PHE A 104 -0.21 -8.49 -19.42
N PRO A 105 -0.72 -7.33 -19.88
CA PRO A 105 -0.49 -6.05 -19.22
C PRO A 105 -0.88 -6.04 -17.75
N ARG A 106 -2.03 -6.66 -17.42
CA ARG A 106 -2.49 -6.79 -16.03
C ARG A 106 -1.49 -7.57 -15.18
N GLN A 107 -0.97 -8.69 -15.67
CA GLN A 107 0.05 -9.49 -14.97
C GLN A 107 1.34 -8.69 -14.73
N ILE A 108 1.76 -7.90 -15.72
CA ILE A 108 2.90 -6.98 -15.59
C ILE A 108 2.63 -5.92 -14.52
N ALA A 109 1.46 -5.27 -14.54
CA ALA A 109 1.10 -4.27 -13.54
C ALA A 109 1.09 -4.85 -12.12
N ILE A 110 0.51 -6.02 -11.93
CA ILE A 110 0.49 -6.76 -10.66
C ILE A 110 1.92 -7.06 -10.19
N TYR A 111 2.76 -7.57 -11.09
CA TYR A 111 4.18 -7.86 -10.79
C TYR A 111 4.94 -6.60 -10.37
N LEU A 112 4.76 -5.49 -11.05
CA LEU A 112 5.37 -4.20 -10.70
C LEU A 112 4.87 -3.68 -9.35
N CYS A 113 3.57 -3.75 -9.08
CA CYS A 113 3.00 -3.40 -7.78
C CYS A 113 3.66 -4.20 -6.66
N ARG A 114 3.81 -5.53 -6.83
CA ARG A 114 4.42 -6.38 -5.81
C ARG A 114 5.89 -6.06 -5.55
N ASN A 115 6.65 -5.68 -6.60
CA ASN A 115 8.09 -5.43 -6.50
C ASN A 115 8.45 -3.99 -6.16
N MET A 116 7.56 -3.04 -6.40
CA MET A 116 7.84 -1.60 -6.24
C MET A 116 7.04 -0.96 -5.11
N THR A 117 6.09 -1.69 -4.51
CA THR A 117 5.34 -1.27 -3.34
C THR A 117 5.46 -2.29 -2.21
N ASN A 118 5.19 -1.88 -0.98
CA ASN A 118 5.17 -2.80 0.17
C ASN A 118 3.80 -3.45 0.40
N GLU A 119 2.91 -3.40 -0.60
CA GLU A 119 1.55 -3.88 -0.47
C GLU A 119 1.47 -5.41 -0.48
N SER A 120 0.56 -5.96 0.33
CA SER A 120 0.28 -7.39 0.38
C SER A 120 -0.49 -7.88 -0.85
N PHE A 121 -0.43 -9.18 -1.15
CA PHE A 121 -1.20 -9.77 -2.25
C PHE A 121 -2.71 -9.49 -2.16
N PRO A 122 -3.38 -9.64 -1.00
CA PRO A 122 -4.79 -9.27 -0.87
C PRO A 122 -5.04 -7.79 -1.17
N ARG A 123 -4.14 -6.92 -0.72
CA ARG A 123 -4.26 -5.48 -0.95
C ARG A 123 -4.10 -5.13 -2.42
N ILE A 124 -3.10 -5.67 -3.10
CA ILE A 124 -2.95 -5.53 -4.56
C ILE A 124 -4.22 -6.05 -5.25
N GLY A 125 -4.75 -7.20 -4.84
CA GLY A 125 -5.98 -7.77 -5.39
C GLY A 125 -7.17 -6.82 -5.37
N SER A 126 -7.33 -6.04 -4.30
CA SER A 126 -8.41 -5.04 -4.20
C SER A 126 -8.30 -3.93 -5.26
N TYR A 127 -7.09 -3.52 -5.63
CA TYR A 127 -6.84 -2.53 -6.69
C TYR A 127 -7.04 -3.09 -8.11
N PHE A 128 -7.02 -4.40 -8.27
CA PHE A 128 -7.23 -5.08 -9.55
C PHE A 128 -8.60 -5.75 -9.64
N GLY A 129 -9.64 -5.10 -9.13
CA GLY A 129 -11.04 -5.52 -9.25
C GLY A 129 -11.45 -6.63 -8.29
N GLY A 130 -10.89 -6.63 -7.07
CA GLY A 130 -11.23 -7.59 -6.02
C GLY A 130 -10.75 -9.01 -6.31
N ARG A 131 -9.59 -9.15 -6.97
CA ARG A 131 -9.01 -10.47 -7.29
C ARG A 131 -8.46 -11.12 -6.05
N ASP A 132 -8.64 -12.44 -5.99
CA ASP A 132 -8.13 -13.27 -4.92
C ASP A 132 -6.58 -13.23 -4.88
N HIS A 133 -6.02 -13.30 -3.67
CA HIS A 133 -4.57 -13.28 -3.43
C HIS A 133 -3.83 -14.36 -4.21
N SER A 134 -4.43 -15.55 -4.39
CA SER A 134 -3.86 -16.64 -5.19
C SER A 134 -3.72 -16.27 -6.68
N THR A 135 -4.69 -15.52 -7.23
CA THR A 135 -4.63 -15.00 -8.60
C THR A 135 -3.50 -13.97 -8.76
N ILE A 136 -3.32 -13.12 -7.75
CA ILE A 136 -2.25 -12.11 -7.74
C ILE A 136 -0.87 -12.79 -7.65
N MET A 137 -0.71 -13.75 -6.74
CA MET A 137 0.51 -14.53 -6.59
C MET A 137 0.87 -15.26 -7.88
N HIS A 138 -0.08 -16.00 -8.47
CA HIS A 138 0.14 -16.68 -9.75
C HIS A 138 0.53 -15.72 -10.88
N SER A 139 -0.03 -14.51 -10.91
CA SER A 139 0.34 -13.49 -11.89
C SER A 139 1.79 -13.04 -11.71
N CYS A 140 2.26 -12.88 -10.47
CA CYS A 140 3.64 -12.55 -10.17
C CYS A 140 4.60 -13.67 -10.59
N ASP A 141 4.28 -14.93 -10.24
CA ASP A 141 5.10 -16.10 -10.57
C ASP A 141 5.25 -16.25 -12.07
N LYS A 142 4.16 -16.09 -12.81
CA LYS A 142 4.16 -16.19 -14.28
C LYS A 142 5.06 -15.14 -14.94
N ILE A 143 5.06 -13.90 -14.47
CA ILE A 143 5.97 -12.88 -14.99
C ILE A 143 7.41 -13.15 -14.54
N ALA A 144 7.63 -13.57 -13.30
CA ALA A 144 8.94 -13.93 -12.81
C ALA A 144 9.58 -15.08 -13.62
N ASP A 145 8.80 -16.09 -14.00
CA ASP A 145 9.27 -17.17 -14.86
C ASP A 145 9.52 -16.71 -16.30
N SER A 146 8.66 -15.84 -16.84
CA SER A 146 8.86 -15.25 -18.16
C SER A 146 10.15 -14.41 -18.24
N LEU A 147 10.51 -13.71 -17.15
CA LEU A 147 11.76 -12.95 -17.08
C LEU A 147 13.02 -13.80 -17.17
N LYS A 148 12.96 -15.11 -16.85
CA LYS A 148 14.12 -16.00 -16.97
C LYS A 148 14.47 -16.30 -18.44
N ASN A 149 13.46 -16.42 -19.30
CA ASN A 149 13.58 -17.01 -20.62
C ASN A 149 13.08 -16.12 -21.77
N ASN A 150 12.62 -14.88 -21.50
CA ASN A 150 12.03 -14.01 -22.51
C ASN A 150 12.59 -12.59 -22.42
N ASP A 151 13.47 -12.26 -23.35
CA ASP A 151 14.14 -10.95 -23.37
C ASP A 151 13.17 -9.80 -23.65
N GLN A 152 12.12 -10.02 -24.44
CA GLN A 152 11.09 -8.98 -24.65
C GLN A 152 10.39 -8.60 -23.34
N VAL A 153 10.11 -9.56 -22.47
CA VAL A 153 9.50 -9.28 -21.17
C VAL A 153 10.48 -8.53 -20.25
N LYS A 154 11.77 -8.87 -20.32
CA LYS A 154 12.84 -8.13 -19.60
C LYS A 154 12.89 -6.67 -20.03
N ASP A 155 12.86 -6.42 -21.33
CA ASP A 155 12.93 -5.07 -21.88
C ASP A 155 11.70 -4.24 -21.50
N ILE A 156 10.50 -4.80 -21.60
CA ILE A 156 9.26 -4.15 -21.17
C ILE A 156 9.31 -3.77 -19.68
N ILE A 157 9.71 -4.71 -18.82
CA ILE A 157 9.80 -4.43 -17.37
C ILE A 157 10.87 -3.38 -17.07
N LYS A 158 12.00 -3.40 -17.76
CA LYS A 158 13.07 -2.41 -17.62
C LYS A 158 12.60 -1.01 -18.01
N GLU A 159 11.89 -0.91 -19.12
CA GLU A 159 11.34 0.35 -19.61
C GLU A 159 10.28 0.91 -18.68
N LEU A 160 9.32 0.08 -18.25
CA LEU A 160 8.28 0.49 -17.29
C LEU A 160 8.88 0.94 -15.96
N LYS A 161 9.89 0.23 -15.43
CA LYS A 161 10.60 0.65 -14.22
C LYS A 161 11.28 2.00 -14.39
N LYS A 162 11.86 2.28 -15.57
CA LYS A 162 12.45 3.59 -15.88
C LYS A 162 11.39 4.70 -15.85
N LEU A 163 10.23 4.47 -16.46
CA LEU A 163 9.11 5.43 -16.46
C LEU A 163 8.54 5.67 -15.04
N LEU A 164 8.55 4.66 -14.19
CA LEU A 164 8.10 4.75 -12.80
C LEU A 164 9.09 5.46 -11.88
N SER A 165 10.37 5.53 -12.26
CA SER A 165 11.43 6.18 -11.48
C SER A 165 11.63 7.66 -11.84
N THR A 166 10.91 8.15 -12.83
CA THR A 166 10.91 9.56 -13.27
C THR A 166 9.77 10.31 -12.64
#